data_3083f97fa6e68b5ca034d098546bc8c6
#
_entry.id   3083f97fa6e68b5ca034d098546bc8c6
#
_cell.length_a   1.000
_cell.length_b   1.000
_cell.length_c   1.000
_cell.angle_alpha   90.00
_cell.angle_beta   90.00
_cell.angle_gamma   90.00
#
_symmetry.space_group_name_H-M   'P 1'
#
loop_
_entity.id
_entity.type
_entity.pdbx_description
1 polymer ?
#
loop_
_entity_poly.entity_id
_entity_poly.type
_entity_poly.pdbx_seq_one_letter_code
_entity_poly.pdbx_strand_id
1 'polypeptide(L)'
;MHCLSSSGRRDPRELSTEQCKAIIDELQKMQVFYVNIGGGEPTVRSDFWELVDYATSHQVGVKFSTNGVRIDEKVARRLAASDYVDVQISIDGATAEVNDAVRGPGSFDMACRALQNLKDAGFTDAKISVVVTRENVTQLDEFKALADKYDATLRITRLRPSGRGSDVWDDLHPLPEQQRDLYDWLVANGSDVLTGDSFFHLSAFGEGQGSLPGLNLCGAGRVVCLIDPIGDVYACPFAIHEEFLAGNVVADGGFETVWQTSELFRELREPQSAGACASCDFYDSCRGGCMAAKFFTGLPMDGPDPECVQGYGEGLLAAERSIPDPSQDHTRPMGLAARKQPTGPVPLTLVTTPPRRPTSLCDESPI
;
A
#
# COMPACT_ATOMS: atom_id res chain seq x y z
N MET A 1 -14.01 4.42 7.19
CA MET A 1 -14.80 3.22 6.81
C MET A 1 -13.85 2.07 6.45
N HIS A 2 -13.07 2.15 5.39
CA HIS A 2 -12.03 1.17 5.07
C HIS A 2 -10.74 1.38 5.86
N CYS A 3 -10.02 0.30 6.16
CA CYS A 3 -8.70 0.33 6.79
C CYS A 3 -8.01 -1.01 6.56
N LEU A 4 -6.90 -1.00 5.87
CA LEU A 4 -6.17 -2.22 5.47
C LEU A 4 -5.67 -3.06 6.66
N SER A 5 -5.31 -2.43 7.77
CA SER A 5 -4.76 -3.09 8.96
C SER A 5 -5.78 -3.30 10.08
N SER A 6 -7.04 -2.91 9.86
CA SER A 6 -8.08 -2.94 10.92
C SER A 6 -7.64 -2.32 12.25
N SER A 7 -6.83 -1.26 12.18
CA SER A 7 -6.21 -0.60 13.34
C SER A 7 -7.22 -0.27 14.43
N GLY A 8 -6.82 -0.47 15.68
CA GLY A 8 -7.69 -0.33 16.83
C GLY A 8 -6.92 0.04 18.10
N ARG A 9 -7.16 -0.67 19.19
CA ARG A 9 -6.49 -0.47 20.48
C ARG A 9 -5.02 -0.91 20.39
N ARG A 10 -4.17 -0.23 21.16
CA ARG A 10 -2.77 -0.60 21.33
C ARG A 10 -2.64 -2.04 21.86
N ASP A 11 -1.78 -2.85 21.23
CA ASP A 11 -1.40 -4.16 21.75
C ASP A 11 -0.28 -3.97 22.80
N PRO A 12 -0.39 -4.58 23.99
CA PRO A 12 0.67 -4.48 25.01
C PRO A 12 2.00 -5.12 24.59
N ARG A 13 2.00 -5.95 23.54
CA ARG A 13 3.19 -6.59 22.96
C ARG A 13 3.91 -5.75 21.92
N GLU A 14 3.42 -4.53 21.64
CA GLU A 14 4.08 -3.65 20.68
C GLU A 14 5.57 -3.51 20.96
N LEU A 15 6.36 -3.53 19.90
CA LEU A 15 7.81 -3.33 19.94
C LEU A 15 8.14 -2.07 20.75
N SER A 16 9.12 -2.18 21.63
CA SER A 16 9.66 -1.05 22.37
C SER A 16 10.42 -0.10 21.45
N THR A 17 10.68 1.10 21.93
CA THR A 17 11.52 2.09 21.22
C THR A 17 12.87 1.49 20.83
N GLU A 18 13.52 0.75 21.73
CA GLU A 18 14.81 0.12 21.48
C GLU A 18 14.74 -0.98 20.41
N GLN A 19 13.67 -1.78 20.41
CA GLN A 19 13.47 -2.78 19.37
C GLN A 19 13.22 -2.13 18.00
N CYS A 20 12.45 -1.04 17.96
CA CYS A 20 12.26 -0.26 16.73
C CYS A 20 13.58 0.33 16.22
N LYS A 21 14.43 0.86 17.11
CA LYS A 21 15.76 1.38 16.75
C LYS A 21 16.67 0.26 16.20
N ALA A 22 16.66 -0.91 16.83
CA ALA A 22 17.43 -2.06 16.33
C ALA A 22 17.02 -2.46 14.91
N ILE A 23 15.71 -2.41 14.59
CA ILE A 23 15.24 -2.61 13.21
C ILE A 23 15.79 -1.52 12.28
N ILE A 24 15.78 -0.25 12.69
CA ILE A 24 16.33 0.86 11.89
C ILE A 24 17.82 0.66 11.62
N ASP A 25 18.60 0.18 12.60
CA ASP A 25 20.01 -0.15 12.43
C ASP A 25 20.23 -1.24 11.37
N GLU A 26 19.38 -2.28 11.38
CA GLU A 26 19.41 -3.32 10.35
C GLU A 26 19.06 -2.76 8.97
N LEU A 27 18.04 -1.88 8.89
CA LEU A 27 17.66 -1.24 7.63
C LEU A 27 18.79 -0.39 7.06
N GLN A 28 19.51 0.37 7.90
CA GLN A 28 20.70 1.11 7.49
C GLN A 28 21.77 0.18 6.94
N LYS A 29 22.10 -0.89 7.68
CA LYS A 29 23.07 -1.90 7.28
C LYS A 29 22.70 -2.56 5.95
N MET A 30 21.42 -2.87 5.75
CA MET A 30 20.88 -3.45 4.51
C MET A 30 20.75 -2.44 3.38
N GLN A 31 21.09 -1.18 3.61
CA GLN A 31 20.94 -0.07 2.66
C GLN A 31 19.49 0.11 2.17
N VAL A 32 18.53 -0.04 3.08
CA VAL A 32 17.12 0.28 2.81
C VAL A 32 16.96 1.79 2.82
N PHE A 33 16.43 2.35 1.72
CA PHE A 33 16.36 3.80 1.55
C PHE A 33 15.33 4.48 2.43
N TYR A 34 14.21 3.82 2.69
CA TYR A 34 13.18 4.38 3.55
C TYR A 34 12.27 3.32 4.16
N VAL A 35 11.66 3.69 5.26
CA VAL A 35 10.58 2.96 5.92
C VAL A 35 9.28 3.76 5.78
N ASN A 36 8.19 3.07 5.48
CA ASN A 36 6.86 3.68 5.47
C ASN A 36 6.10 3.30 6.75
N ILE A 37 5.92 4.29 7.63
CA ILE A 37 5.19 4.11 8.88
C ILE A 37 3.70 4.34 8.61
N GLY A 38 2.93 3.29 8.74
CA GLY A 38 1.48 3.32 8.61
C GLY A 38 0.81 2.94 9.92
N GLY A 39 -0.47 2.72 9.83
CA GLY A 39 -1.24 2.16 10.91
C GLY A 39 -2.56 2.88 11.15
N GLY A 40 -3.00 3.08 12.39
CA GLY A 40 -4.11 3.97 12.71
C GLY A 40 -3.71 5.42 12.44
N GLU A 41 -3.18 6.05 13.47
CA GLU A 41 -2.55 7.35 13.35
C GLU A 41 -1.15 7.27 14.00
N PRO A 42 -0.07 7.26 13.19
CA PRO A 42 1.28 7.01 13.71
C PRO A 42 1.76 8.10 14.68
N THR A 43 1.31 9.35 14.48
CA THR A 43 1.72 10.48 15.29
C THR A 43 1.20 10.44 16.73
N VAL A 44 0.29 9.51 17.07
CA VAL A 44 -0.18 9.34 18.46
C VAL A 44 0.76 8.45 19.29
N ARG A 45 1.65 7.70 18.66
CA ARG A 45 2.67 6.93 19.35
C ARG A 45 3.65 7.87 20.07
N SER A 46 3.90 7.65 21.36
CA SER A 46 4.64 8.62 22.21
C SER A 46 6.09 8.85 21.77
N ASP A 47 6.72 7.81 21.22
CA ASP A 47 8.11 7.83 20.73
C ASP A 47 8.21 8.00 19.19
N PHE A 48 7.10 8.33 18.52
CA PHE A 48 7.07 8.48 17.05
C PHE A 48 8.16 9.43 16.54
N TRP A 49 8.26 10.62 17.13
CA TRP A 49 9.23 11.61 16.70
C TRP A 49 10.69 11.23 17.03
N GLU A 50 10.90 10.49 18.11
CA GLU A 50 12.21 9.95 18.46
C GLU A 50 12.65 8.91 17.41
N LEU A 51 11.74 8.06 16.97
CA LEU A 51 12.01 7.08 15.92
C LEU A 51 12.24 7.73 14.54
N VAL A 52 11.50 8.78 14.21
CA VAL A 52 11.73 9.56 12.98
C VAL A 52 13.12 10.20 12.99
N ASP A 53 13.50 10.87 14.08
CA ASP A 53 14.83 11.49 14.21
C ASP A 53 15.94 10.43 14.16
N TYR A 54 15.72 9.29 14.81
CA TYR A 54 16.68 8.20 14.80
C TYR A 54 16.89 7.65 13.38
N ALA A 55 15.82 7.33 12.66
CA ALA A 55 15.89 6.82 11.30
C ALA A 55 16.58 7.80 10.35
N THR A 56 16.17 9.07 10.36
CA THR A 56 16.74 10.08 9.48
C THR A 56 18.22 10.38 9.79
N SER A 57 18.62 10.35 11.06
CA SER A 57 20.04 10.48 11.45
C SER A 57 20.90 9.29 10.99
N HIS A 58 20.29 8.14 10.75
CA HIS A 58 20.91 6.93 10.19
C HIS A 58 20.73 6.80 8.68
N GLN A 59 20.33 7.88 8.00
CA GLN A 59 20.11 7.91 6.53
C GLN A 59 19.04 6.94 6.03
N VAL A 60 18.11 6.53 6.91
CA VAL A 60 16.89 5.82 6.56
C VAL A 60 15.77 6.83 6.45
N GLY A 61 15.30 7.10 5.24
CA GLY A 61 14.20 8.02 5.01
C GLY A 61 12.91 7.50 5.64
N VAL A 62 12.06 8.40 6.11
CA VAL A 62 10.77 8.05 6.72
C VAL A 62 9.64 8.58 5.86
N LYS A 63 8.78 7.69 5.42
CA LYS A 63 7.45 8.04 4.91
C LYS A 63 6.41 7.73 5.97
N PHE A 64 5.38 8.54 6.08
CA PHE A 64 4.25 8.18 6.92
C PHE A 64 2.95 8.76 6.39
N SER A 65 1.88 8.00 6.63
CA SER A 65 0.52 8.41 6.31
C SER A 65 -0.20 8.82 7.59
N THR A 66 -0.85 9.98 7.57
CA THR A 66 -1.55 10.55 8.72
C THR A 66 -2.90 11.11 8.30
N ASN A 67 -3.82 11.19 9.25
CA ASN A 67 -5.07 11.94 9.08
C ASN A 67 -4.90 13.47 9.21
N GLY A 68 -3.70 13.93 9.52
CA GLY A 68 -3.35 15.35 9.63
C GLY A 68 -3.68 16.02 10.96
N VAL A 69 -4.40 15.36 11.87
CA VAL A 69 -4.90 15.99 13.12
C VAL A 69 -3.80 16.61 13.98
N ARG A 70 -2.59 16.05 13.94
CA ARG A 70 -1.42 16.51 14.72
C ARG A 70 -0.39 17.30 13.91
N ILE A 71 -0.68 17.61 12.65
CA ILE A 71 0.19 18.44 11.81
C ILE A 71 -0.17 19.92 12.04
N ASP A 72 0.26 20.45 13.16
CA ASP A 72 0.20 21.89 13.46
C ASP A 72 1.39 22.64 12.83
N GLU A 73 1.44 23.96 12.96
CA GLU A 73 2.52 24.79 12.42
C GLU A 73 3.90 24.41 12.96
N LYS A 74 3.99 23.97 14.21
CA LYS A 74 5.27 23.57 14.83
C LYS A 74 5.76 22.26 14.20
N VAL A 75 4.87 21.29 14.06
CA VAL A 75 5.18 20.01 13.41
C VAL A 75 5.50 20.22 11.94
N ALA A 76 4.75 21.06 11.24
CA ALA A 76 5.02 21.37 9.82
C ALA A 76 6.42 21.98 9.62
N ARG A 77 6.83 22.95 10.48
CA ARG A 77 8.20 23.51 10.45
C ARG A 77 9.28 22.46 10.76
N ARG A 78 9.00 21.52 11.69
CA ARG A 78 9.93 20.42 11.96
C ARG A 78 10.11 19.53 10.74
N LEU A 79 9.02 19.19 10.06
CA LEU A 79 9.05 18.36 8.84
C LEU A 79 9.80 19.07 7.71
N ALA A 80 9.55 20.36 7.50
CA ALA A 80 10.23 21.16 6.49
C ALA A 80 11.75 21.31 6.74
N ALA A 81 12.22 21.06 7.95
CA ALA A 81 13.64 21.08 8.28
C ALA A 81 14.36 19.73 8.00
N SER A 82 13.67 18.73 7.46
CA SER A 82 14.22 17.40 7.19
C SER A 82 14.08 17.02 5.72
N ASP A 83 15.20 16.66 5.07
CA ASP A 83 15.25 16.20 3.68
C ASP A 83 14.89 14.71 3.54
N TYR A 84 14.69 14.00 4.65
CA TYR A 84 14.49 12.55 4.69
C TYR A 84 13.08 12.13 5.10
N VAL A 85 12.13 13.07 5.12
CA VAL A 85 10.75 12.77 5.53
C VAL A 85 9.77 13.08 4.40
N ASP A 86 8.85 12.14 4.16
CA ASP A 86 7.77 12.21 3.18
C ASP A 86 6.43 12.04 3.92
N VAL A 87 5.52 12.98 3.77
CA VAL A 87 4.24 12.99 4.49
C VAL A 87 3.07 12.81 3.54
N GLN A 88 2.20 11.86 3.87
CA GLN A 88 0.98 11.60 3.12
C GLN A 88 -0.24 11.93 3.97
N ILE A 89 -0.99 12.94 3.56
CA ILE A 89 -2.26 13.29 4.19
C ILE A 89 -3.37 12.48 3.55
N SER A 90 -4.09 11.73 4.35
CA SER A 90 -5.14 10.84 3.88
C SER A 90 -6.45 11.60 3.65
N ILE A 91 -6.93 11.63 2.41
CA ILE A 91 -8.20 12.25 1.98
C ILE A 91 -8.91 11.27 1.05
N ASP A 92 -10.18 10.97 1.30
CA ASP A 92 -10.98 10.06 0.46
C ASP A 92 -12.22 10.73 -0.17
N GLY A 93 -12.31 12.04 -0.09
CA GLY A 93 -13.28 12.86 -0.79
C GLY A 93 -12.72 14.24 -1.08
N ALA A 94 -12.89 14.76 -2.28
CA ALA A 94 -12.44 16.11 -2.65
C ALA A 94 -13.29 17.22 -2.02
N THR A 95 -14.40 16.86 -1.37
CA THR A 95 -15.28 17.75 -0.60
C THR A 95 -15.46 17.22 0.82
N ALA A 96 -15.85 18.10 1.75
CA ALA A 96 -16.14 17.71 3.13
C ALA A 96 -17.26 16.67 3.20
N GLU A 97 -18.29 16.80 2.35
CA GLU A 97 -19.41 15.86 2.31
C GLU A 97 -18.95 14.42 2.03
N VAL A 98 -18.16 14.23 0.98
CA VAL A 98 -17.69 12.89 0.58
C VAL A 98 -16.62 12.37 1.53
N ASN A 99 -15.67 13.21 1.94
CA ASN A 99 -14.59 12.79 2.82
C ASN A 99 -15.09 12.42 4.21
N ASP A 100 -15.95 13.24 4.78
CA ASP A 100 -16.44 13.06 6.15
C ASP A 100 -17.40 11.86 6.27
N ALA A 101 -18.11 11.51 5.19
CA ALA A 101 -18.90 10.28 5.13
C ALA A 101 -18.02 9.02 5.32
N VAL A 102 -16.77 9.05 4.84
CA VAL A 102 -15.83 7.92 4.94
C VAL A 102 -14.98 7.99 6.22
N ARG A 103 -14.46 9.18 6.55
CA ARG A 103 -13.44 9.39 7.59
C ARG A 103 -13.96 9.99 8.88
N GLY A 104 -15.21 10.42 8.91
CA GLY A 104 -15.86 11.03 10.07
C GLY A 104 -15.95 12.55 9.99
N PRO A 105 -16.91 13.15 10.70
CA PRO A 105 -17.20 14.58 10.63
C PRO A 105 -15.99 15.46 10.94
N GLY A 106 -15.75 16.48 10.11
CA GLY A 106 -14.67 17.46 10.27
C GLY A 106 -13.28 16.94 9.84
N SER A 107 -13.17 15.72 9.36
CA SER A 107 -11.89 15.15 8.93
C SER A 107 -11.33 15.84 7.69
N PHE A 108 -12.18 16.33 6.78
CA PHE A 108 -11.75 17.09 5.62
C PHE A 108 -11.07 18.41 6.01
N ASP A 109 -11.70 19.17 6.88
CA ASP A 109 -11.13 20.44 7.33
C ASP A 109 -9.82 20.27 8.12
N MET A 110 -9.71 19.18 8.89
CA MET A 110 -8.46 18.83 9.58
C MET A 110 -7.34 18.51 8.61
N ALA A 111 -7.61 17.70 7.58
CA ALA A 111 -6.65 17.34 6.55
C ALA A 111 -6.23 18.56 5.72
N CYS A 112 -7.17 19.41 5.31
CA CYS A 112 -6.88 20.65 4.58
C CYS A 112 -6.04 21.63 5.42
N ARG A 113 -6.28 21.73 6.72
CA ARG A 113 -5.48 22.55 7.63
C ARG A 113 -4.05 22.01 7.75
N ALA A 114 -3.88 20.70 7.83
CA ALA A 114 -2.57 20.06 7.84
C ALA A 114 -1.78 20.36 6.56
N LEU A 115 -2.41 20.25 5.40
CA LEU A 115 -1.82 20.59 4.10
C LEU A 115 -1.42 22.07 4.04
N GLN A 116 -2.28 22.97 4.53
CA GLN A 116 -1.96 24.40 4.59
C GLN A 116 -0.76 24.68 5.49
N ASN A 117 -0.69 24.06 6.67
CA ASN A 117 0.44 24.21 7.57
C ASN A 117 1.76 23.72 6.94
N LEU A 118 1.72 22.59 6.20
CA LEU A 118 2.89 22.05 5.47
C LEU A 118 3.33 23.03 4.37
N LYS A 119 2.39 23.55 3.58
CA LYS A 119 2.66 24.55 2.53
C LYS A 119 3.27 25.82 3.11
N ASP A 120 2.67 26.39 4.17
CA ASP A 120 3.14 27.62 4.82
C ASP A 120 4.53 27.44 5.46
N ALA A 121 4.87 26.22 5.88
CA ALA A 121 6.20 25.87 6.36
C ALA A 121 7.24 25.65 5.25
N GLY A 122 6.84 25.64 3.98
CA GLY A 122 7.71 25.36 2.83
C GLY A 122 8.07 23.88 2.67
N PHE A 123 7.24 22.97 3.18
CA PHE A 123 7.45 21.54 3.01
C PHE A 123 7.04 21.10 1.59
N THR A 124 7.97 20.52 0.83
CA THR A 124 7.81 20.24 -0.61
C THR A 124 7.37 18.81 -0.95
N ASP A 125 7.47 17.88 0.02
CA ASP A 125 7.18 16.46 -0.20
C ASP A 125 5.80 16.03 0.35
N ALA A 126 4.86 16.99 0.49
CA ALA A 126 3.50 16.69 0.90
C ALA A 126 2.75 15.91 -0.19
N LYS A 127 2.00 14.90 0.22
CA LYS A 127 1.15 14.13 -0.68
C LYS A 127 -0.28 14.06 -0.15
N ILE A 128 -1.25 14.13 -1.06
CA ILE A 128 -2.62 13.71 -0.77
C ILE A 128 -2.74 12.24 -1.18
N SER A 129 -3.06 11.38 -0.25
CA SER A 129 -3.25 9.95 -0.50
C SER A 129 -4.74 9.60 -0.51
N VAL A 130 -5.21 9.13 -1.65
CA VAL A 130 -6.61 8.78 -1.91
C VAL A 130 -6.72 7.27 -2.11
N VAL A 131 -7.68 6.64 -1.45
CA VAL A 131 -8.14 5.30 -1.82
C VAL A 131 -9.35 5.47 -2.74
N VAL A 132 -9.18 5.08 -4.00
CA VAL A 132 -10.27 5.17 -4.99
C VAL A 132 -11.33 4.14 -4.68
N THR A 133 -12.56 4.61 -4.67
CA THR A 133 -13.78 3.84 -4.44
C THR A 133 -14.83 4.19 -5.50
N ARG A 134 -15.91 3.43 -5.54
CA ARG A 134 -17.07 3.71 -6.40
C ARG A 134 -17.63 5.12 -6.18
N GLU A 135 -17.55 5.64 -4.97
CA GLU A 135 -18.15 6.91 -4.55
C GLU A 135 -17.31 8.14 -4.92
N ASN A 136 -15.97 7.97 -5.02
CA ASN A 136 -15.06 9.10 -5.20
C ASN A 136 -14.30 9.08 -6.54
N VAL A 137 -14.42 8.03 -7.34
CA VAL A 137 -13.72 7.90 -8.63
C VAL A 137 -14.10 8.99 -9.63
N THR A 138 -15.25 9.63 -9.46
CA THR A 138 -15.69 10.76 -10.28
C THR A 138 -15.08 12.10 -9.88
N GLN A 139 -14.31 12.15 -8.78
CA GLN A 139 -13.71 13.38 -8.24
C GLN A 139 -12.19 13.49 -8.53
N LEU A 140 -11.69 12.82 -9.56
CA LEU A 140 -10.24 12.78 -9.83
C LEU A 140 -9.65 14.15 -10.15
N ASP A 141 -10.36 14.97 -10.95
CA ASP A 141 -9.93 16.33 -11.27
C ASP A 141 -9.98 17.25 -10.06
N GLU A 142 -10.98 17.09 -9.20
CA GLU A 142 -11.10 17.84 -7.95
C GLU A 142 -10.00 17.46 -6.96
N PHE A 143 -9.62 16.18 -6.88
CA PHE A 143 -8.47 15.75 -6.08
C PHE A 143 -7.17 16.35 -6.60
N LYS A 144 -6.98 16.40 -7.93
CA LYS A 144 -5.82 17.05 -8.53
C LYS A 144 -5.80 18.54 -8.22
N ALA A 145 -6.91 19.23 -8.39
CA ALA A 145 -7.02 20.64 -8.05
C ALA A 145 -6.77 20.91 -6.56
N LEU A 146 -7.20 19.99 -5.67
CA LEU A 146 -6.93 20.08 -4.24
C LEU A 146 -5.43 19.90 -3.96
N ALA A 147 -4.77 18.99 -4.64
CA ALA A 147 -3.32 18.79 -4.51
C ALA A 147 -2.55 20.03 -4.99
N ASP A 148 -2.89 20.55 -6.17
CA ASP A 148 -2.28 21.77 -6.74
C ASP A 148 -2.46 22.99 -5.80
N LYS A 149 -3.63 23.13 -5.18
CA LYS A 149 -3.90 24.21 -4.21
C LYS A 149 -2.91 24.21 -3.03
N TYR A 150 -2.52 23.05 -2.58
CA TYR A 150 -1.64 22.91 -1.39
C TYR A 150 -0.17 22.59 -1.75
N ASP A 151 0.22 22.72 -3.01
CA ASP A 151 1.55 22.34 -3.53
C ASP A 151 1.93 20.90 -3.13
N ALA A 152 0.94 20.00 -3.15
CA ALA A 152 1.10 18.60 -2.82
C ALA A 152 1.01 17.72 -4.07
N THR A 153 1.61 16.54 -4.02
CA THR A 153 1.46 15.53 -5.08
C THR A 153 0.25 14.64 -4.79
N LEU A 154 -0.60 14.43 -5.77
CA LEU A 154 -1.70 13.48 -5.66
C LEU A 154 -1.18 12.05 -5.77
N ARG A 155 -1.55 11.20 -4.81
CA ARG A 155 -1.28 9.76 -4.82
C ARG A 155 -2.57 8.98 -4.79
N ILE A 156 -2.79 8.15 -5.81
CA ILE A 156 -3.99 7.34 -5.96
C ILE A 156 -3.66 5.87 -5.69
N THR A 157 -4.47 5.24 -4.86
CA THR A 157 -4.41 3.82 -4.53
C THR A 157 -5.79 3.19 -4.70
N ARG A 158 -5.84 1.91 -4.99
CA ARG A 158 -7.13 1.21 -5.07
C ARG A 158 -7.59 0.69 -3.70
N LEU A 159 -8.90 0.59 -3.50
CA LEU A 159 -9.48 -0.17 -2.40
C LEU A 159 -9.06 -1.65 -2.51
N ARG A 160 -8.75 -2.26 -1.38
CA ARG A 160 -8.42 -3.69 -1.32
C ARG A 160 -9.36 -4.44 -0.38
N PRO A 161 -9.69 -5.68 -0.69
CA PRO A 161 -10.53 -6.53 0.15
C PRO A 161 -9.73 -7.09 1.35
N SER A 162 -9.02 -6.20 2.07
CA SER A 162 -8.20 -6.55 3.22
C SER A 162 -8.52 -5.68 4.43
N GLY A 163 -8.37 -6.21 5.64
CA GLY A 163 -8.79 -5.55 6.87
C GLY A 163 -10.27 -5.19 6.83
N ARG A 164 -10.63 -4.00 7.32
CA ARG A 164 -12.02 -3.50 7.20
C ARG A 164 -12.43 -3.19 5.76
N GLY A 165 -11.47 -3.10 4.84
CA GLY A 165 -11.77 -3.00 3.41
C GLY A 165 -12.56 -4.19 2.88
N SER A 166 -12.36 -5.39 3.46
CA SER A 166 -13.14 -6.59 3.08
C SER A 166 -14.63 -6.49 3.42
N ASP A 167 -14.98 -5.70 4.45
CA ASP A 167 -16.38 -5.54 4.86
C ASP A 167 -17.19 -4.66 3.89
N VAL A 168 -16.50 -3.83 3.12
CA VAL A 168 -17.11 -2.82 2.22
C VAL A 168 -16.68 -2.99 0.77
N TRP A 169 -15.85 -3.98 0.45
CA TRP A 169 -15.25 -4.12 -0.88
C TRP A 169 -16.31 -4.33 -1.97
N ASP A 170 -17.26 -5.20 -1.74
CA ASP A 170 -18.33 -5.48 -2.72
C ASP A 170 -19.18 -4.25 -3.05
N ASP A 171 -19.34 -3.33 -2.09
CA ASP A 171 -20.14 -2.13 -2.26
C ASP A 171 -19.34 -0.95 -2.82
N LEU A 172 -18.04 -0.89 -2.50
CA LEU A 172 -17.23 0.31 -2.74
C LEU A 172 -16.13 0.17 -3.78
N HIS A 173 -15.76 -1.02 -4.24
CA HIS A 173 -14.79 -1.13 -5.33
C HIS A 173 -15.38 -0.56 -6.63
N PRO A 174 -14.57 0.12 -7.46
CA PRO A 174 -15.05 0.74 -8.69
C PRO A 174 -15.65 -0.28 -9.66
N LEU A 175 -16.71 0.12 -10.36
CA LEU A 175 -17.33 -0.68 -11.43
C LEU A 175 -16.38 -0.76 -12.65
N PRO A 176 -16.54 -1.76 -13.54
CA PRO A 176 -15.67 -1.90 -14.72
C PRO A 176 -15.59 -0.66 -15.60
N GLU A 177 -16.71 0.06 -15.82
CA GLU A 177 -16.71 1.32 -16.54
C GLU A 177 -15.95 2.42 -15.81
N GLN A 178 -16.08 2.52 -14.49
CA GLN A 178 -15.35 3.46 -13.67
C GLN A 178 -13.85 3.17 -13.65
N GLN A 179 -13.47 1.90 -13.75
CA GLN A 179 -12.07 1.50 -13.87
C GLN A 179 -11.45 1.92 -15.20
N ARG A 180 -12.25 1.90 -16.28
CA ARG A 180 -11.82 2.43 -17.59
C ARG A 180 -11.60 3.94 -17.51
N ASP A 181 -12.55 4.66 -16.96
CA ASP A 181 -12.46 6.12 -16.79
C ASP A 181 -11.24 6.50 -15.93
N LEU A 182 -11.01 5.76 -14.85
CA LEU A 182 -9.82 5.90 -13.99
C LEU A 182 -8.52 5.66 -14.78
N TYR A 183 -8.48 4.62 -15.61
CA TYR A 183 -7.32 4.33 -16.45
C TYR A 183 -7.03 5.47 -17.44
N ASP A 184 -8.04 5.90 -18.17
CA ASP A 184 -7.90 6.99 -19.16
C ASP A 184 -7.43 8.28 -18.48
N TRP A 185 -7.98 8.58 -17.32
CA TRP A 185 -7.55 9.72 -16.52
C TRP A 185 -6.09 9.59 -16.03
N LEU A 186 -5.68 8.41 -15.54
CA LEU A 186 -4.30 8.15 -15.11
C LEU A 186 -3.31 8.25 -16.27
N VAL A 187 -3.68 7.80 -17.46
CA VAL A 187 -2.85 7.94 -18.66
C VAL A 187 -2.69 9.43 -19.03
N ALA A 188 -3.76 10.20 -18.97
CA ALA A 188 -3.72 11.62 -19.27
C ALA A 188 -2.93 12.46 -18.26
N ASN A 189 -2.88 12.04 -16.99
CA ASN A 189 -2.24 12.75 -15.88
C ASN A 189 -0.99 12.07 -15.33
N GLY A 190 -0.47 11.04 -16.00
CA GLY A 190 0.51 10.10 -15.47
C GLY A 190 1.86 10.67 -15.05
N SER A 191 2.23 11.89 -15.50
CA SER A 191 3.46 12.57 -15.07
C SER A 191 3.32 13.22 -13.68
N ASP A 192 2.11 13.59 -13.29
CA ASP A 192 1.85 14.45 -12.13
C ASP A 192 1.15 13.70 -10.97
N VAL A 193 0.81 12.44 -11.19
CA VAL A 193 0.06 11.61 -10.23
C VAL A 193 0.85 10.35 -9.90
N LEU A 194 1.00 10.09 -8.61
CA LEU A 194 1.62 8.86 -8.14
C LEU A 194 0.60 7.72 -8.10
N THR A 195 0.91 6.65 -8.79
CA THR A 195 0.17 5.39 -8.75
C THR A 195 1.11 4.30 -8.27
N GLY A 196 1.24 4.12 -6.99
CA GLY A 196 2.36 3.33 -6.45
C GLY A 196 2.08 1.84 -6.28
N ASP A 197 0.84 1.38 -6.44
CA ASP A 197 0.54 0.03 -6.02
C ASP A 197 -0.72 -0.56 -6.64
N SER A 198 -0.52 -1.67 -7.29
CA SER A 198 -1.54 -2.68 -7.62
C SER A 198 -2.72 -2.27 -8.50
N PHE A 199 -2.52 -1.31 -9.40
CA PHE A 199 -3.42 -1.15 -10.55
C PHE A 199 -3.03 -2.09 -11.72
N PHE A 200 -2.49 -3.25 -11.40
CA PHE A 200 -2.05 -4.26 -12.40
C PHE A 200 -3.13 -4.62 -13.41
N HIS A 201 -4.37 -4.70 -12.95
CA HIS A 201 -5.53 -5.00 -13.76
C HIS A 201 -5.78 -3.96 -14.86
N LEU A 202 -5.39 -2.69 -14.64
CA LEU A 202 -5.53 -1.63 -15.63
C LEU A 202 -4.54 -1.77 -16.79
N SER A 203 -3.49 -2.55 -16.66
CA SER A 203 -2.52 -2.80 -17.75
C SER A 203 -3.17 -3.41 -19.00
N ALA A 204 -4.31 -4.11 -18.83
CA ALA A 204 -5.06 -4.71 -19.92
C ALA A 204 -5.87 -3.69 -20.77
N PHE A 205 -5.92 -2.42 -20.39
CA PHE A 205 -6.49 -1.36 -21.24
C PHE A 205 -5.45 -0.76 -22.22
N GLY A 206 -4.16 -0.97 -21.97
CA GLY A 206 -3.10 -0.34 -22.73
C GLY A 206 -2.77 -1.07 -24.02
N GLU A 207 -3.33 -0.71 -25.14
CA GLU A 207 -2.77 -0.99 -26.46
C GLU A 207 -1.77 0.10 -26.84
N GLY A 208 -0.49 -0.11 -26.54
CA GLY A 208 0.60 0.50 -27.29
C GLY A 208 1.06 1.91 -26.99
N GLN A 209 0.47 2.68 -26.11
CA GLN A 209 0.93 4.04 -25.79
C GLN A 209 0.76 4.43 -24.32
N GLY A 210 1.56 3.88 -23.47
CA GLY A 210 1.66 4.34 -22.09
C GLY A 210 1.32 3.27 -21.08
N SER A 211 2.32 2.45 -20.76
CA SER A 211 2.25 1.64 -19.56
C SER A 211 2.26 2.57 -18.35
N LEU A 212 1.32 2.37 -17.43
CA LEU A 212 1.37 3.06 -16.14
C LEU A 212 2.66 2.67 -15.43
N PRO A 213 3.51 3.63 -15.01
CA PRO A 213 4.79 3.30 -14.38
C PRO A 213 4.61 2.45 -13.12
N GLY A 214 5.42 1.42 -12.96
CA GLY A 214 5.49 0.63 -11.72
C GLY A 214 4.46 -0.47 -11.55
N LEU A 215 3.64 -0.77 -12.56
CA LEU A 215 2.56 -1.76 -12.46
C LEU A 215 2.98 -3.22 -12.73
N ASN A 216 4.22 -3.48 -13.09
CA ASN A 216 4.55 -4.73 -13.79
C ASN A 216 4.85 -5.93 -12.88
N LEU A 217 4.92 -5.76 -11.56
CA LEU A 217 5.27 -6.86 -10.67
C LEU A 217 4.78 -6.63 -9.24
N CYS A 218 4.14 -7.65 -8.67
CA CYS A 218 3.84 -7.67 -7.25
C CYS A 218 5.14 -7.61 -6.42
N GLY A 219 5.26 -6.60 -5.56
CA GLY A 219 6.44 -6.37 -4.73
C GLY A 219 6.55 -7.24 -3.49
N ALA A 220 5.49 -8.02 -3.17
CA ALA A 220 5.40 -8.82 -1.95
C ALA A 220 6.59 -9.78 -1.80
N GLY A 221 7.32 -9.67 -0.67
CA GLY A 221 8.49 -10.48 -0.37
C GLY A 221 9.70 -10.25 -1.30
N ARG A 222 9.59 -9.34 -2.28
CA ARG A 222 10.62 -9.01 -3.29
C ARG A 222 11.25 -7.65 -3.03
N VAL A 223 10.42 -6.62 -2.92
CA VAL A 223 10.80 -5.23 -2.72
C VAL A 223 9.99 -4.53 -1.64
N VAL A 224 8.97 -5.21 -1.11
CA VAL A 224 8.12 -4.72 -0.03
C VAL A 224 7.77 -5.87 0.90
N CYS A 225 7.72 -5.58 2.19
CA CYS A 225 7.12 -6.41 3.22
C CYS A 225 6.52 -5.50 4.29
N LEU A 226 5.86 -6.10 5.27
CA LEU A 226 5.37 -5.41 6.45
C LEU A 226 6.06 -5.99 7.67
N ILE A 227 6.51 -5.13 8.59
CA ILE A 227 6.74 -5.50 9.99
C ILE A 227 5.58 -4.92 10.78
N ASP A 228 4.84 -5.77 11.45
CA ASP A 228 3.73 -5.33 12.29
C ASP A 228 4.23 -4.83 13.66
N PRO A 229 3.37 -4.20 14.47
CA PRO A 229 3.82 -3.65 15.75
C PRO A 229 4.32 -4.66 16.78
N ILE A 230 4.05 -5.95 16.64
CA ILE A 230 4.59 -7.00 17.52
C ILE A 230 5.80 -7.72 16.94
N GLY A 231 6.28 -7.24 15.78
CA GLY A 231 7.46 -7.75 15.12
C GLY A 231 7.24 -8.87 14.12
N ASP A 232 5.99 -9.25 13.85
CA ASP A 232 5.67 -10.21 12.81
C ASP A 232 5.91 -9.60 11.42
N VAL A 233 6.58 -10.38 10.56
CA VAL A 233 6.94 -9.96 9.20
C VAL A 233 6.04 -10.63 8.19
N TYR A 234 5.26 -9.83 7.46
CA TYR A 234 4.37 -10.32 6.42
C TYR A 234 4.88 -9.96 5.03
N ALA A 235 4.53 -10.76 4.05
CA ALA A 235 4.98 -10.56 2.66
C ALA A 235 4.57 -9.22 2.06
N CYS A 236 3.44 -8.65 2.50
CA CYS A 236 2.90 -7.40 1.99
C CYS A 236 2.03 -6.70 3.06
N PRO A 237 1.97 -5.37 3.12
CA PRO A 237 1.10 -4.66 4.05
C PRO A 237 -0.39 -4.95 3.85
N PHE A 238 -0.79 -5.46 2.69
CA PHE A 238 -2.16 -5.84 2.39
C PHE A 238 -2.45 -7.32 2.63
N ALA A 239 -1.46 -8.11 3.05
CA ALA A 239 -1.55 -9.55 3.25
C ALA A 239 -1.21 -9.94 4.70
N ILE A 240 -1.87 -9.28 5.67
CA ILE A 240 -1.72 -9.61 7.09
C ILE A 240 -2.57 -10.86 7.39
N HIS A 241 -1.98 -12.01 7.22
CA HIS A 241 -2.61 -13.32 7.43
C HIS A 241 -1.51 -14.37 7.67
N GLU A 242 -1.80 -15.42 8.43
CA GLU A 242 -0.82 -16.46 8.77
C GLU A 242 -0.13 -17.10 7.55
N GLU A 243 -0.85 -17.27 6.43
CA GLU A 243 -0.30 -17.79 5.18
C GLU A 243 0.77 -16.86 4.55
N PHE A 244 0.85 -15.62 4.98
CA PHE A 244 1.81 -14.64 4.49
C PHE A 244 2.80 -14.21 5.57
N LEU A 245 2.82 -14.91 6.70
CA LEU A 245 3.77 -14.68 7.80
C LEU A 245 5.13 -15.27 7.42
N ALA A 246 6.13 -14.42 7.33
CA ALA A 246 7.49 -14.80 6.94
C ALA A 246 8.39 -15.11 8.14
N GLY A 247 8.05 -14.61 9.32
CA GLY A 247 8.80 -14.76 10.58
C GLY A 247 8.52 -13.60 11.53
N ASN A 248 9.30 -13.49 12.62
CA ASN A 248 9.20 -12.42 13.61
C ASN A 248 10.57 -11.84 13.91
N VAL A 249 10.73 -10.53 13.84
CA VAL A 249 12.05 -9.87 14.02
C VAL A 249 12.69 -10.10 15.39
N VAL A 250 11.90 -10.37 16.42
CA VAL A 250 12.42 -10.61 17.77
C VAL A 250 12.78 -12.09 17.98
N ALA A 251 11.91 -12.99 17.49
CA ALA A 251 12.08 -14.43 17.68
C ALA A 251 13.12 -15.04 16.74
N ASP A 252 13.26 -14.52 15.52
CA ASP A 252 14.05 -15.13 14.45
C ASP A 252 15.41 -14.44 14.20
N GLY A 253 15.87 -13.64 15.16
CA GLY A 253 17.22 -13.08 15.13
C GLY A 253 17.40 -11.84 14.24
N GLY A 254 16.34 -11.06 14.07
CA GLY A 254 16.35 -9.78 13.37
C GLY A 254 15.68 -9.81 12.02
N PHE A 255 15.42 -8.60 11.48
CA PHE A 255 14.76 -8.43 10.18
C PHE A 255 15.61 -8.96 9.01
N GLU A 256 16.92 -8.68 9.03
CA GLU A 256 17.83 -9.17 7.98
C GLU A 256 17.76 -10.70 7.85
N THR A 257 17.74 -11.41 8.99
CA THR A 257 17.62 -12.88 9.00
C THR A 257 16.31 -13.33 8.36
N VAL A 258 15.18 -12.78 8.81
CA VAL A 258 13.86 -13.12 8.23
C VAL A 258 13.83 -12.83 6.72
N TRP A 259 14.33 -11.66 6.30
CA TRP A 259 14.35 -11.27 4.89
C TRP A 259 15.15 -12.22 4.00
N GLN A 260 16.27 -12.75 4.51
CA GLN A 260 17.17 -13.61 3.75
C GLN A 260 16.78 -15.08 3.80
N THR A 261 16.23 -15.56 4.92
CA THR A 261 16.08 -17.00 5.16
C THR A 261 14.63 -17.51 5.09
N SER A 262 13.63 -16.62 5.11
CA SER A 262 12.22 -17.02 5.05
C SER A 262 11.93 -17.85 3.80
N GLU A 263 11.33 -19.02 4.00
CA GLU A 263 10.89 -19.90 2.91
C GLU A 263 9.81 -19.23 2.07
N LEU A 264 8.84 -18.55 2.70
CA LEU A 264 7.82 -17.79 2.01
C LEU A 264 8.43 -16.73 1.07
N PHE A 265 9.43 -15.98 1.54
CA PHE A 265 10.07 -14.97 0.70
C PHE A 265 10.86 -15.59 -0.45
N ARG A 266 11.49 -16.74 -0.22
CA ARG A 266 12.16 -17.48 -1.29
C ARG A 266 11.17 -17.91 -2.35
N GLU A 267 10.06 -18.51 -1.97
CA GLU A 267 8.99 -18.93 -2.90
C GLU A 267 8.40 -17.75 -3.69
N LEU A 268 8.13 -16.63 -3.02
CA LEU A 268 7.60 -15.44 -3.70
C LEU A 268 8.60 -14.83 -4.69
N ARG A 269 9.90 -15.02 -4.49
CA ARG A 269 10.96 -14.55 -5.40
C ARG A 269 11.13 -15.43 -6.64
N GLU A 270 10.72 -16.68 -6.55
CA GLU A 270 10.70 -17.58 -7.73
C GLU A 270 9.67 -17.14 -8.77
N PRO A 271 9.85 -17.54 -10.03
CA PRO A 271 8.85 -17.30 -11.07
C PRO A 271 7.51 -17.95 -10.71
N GLN A 272 6.45 -17.16 -10.75
CA GLN A 272 5.10 -17.65 -10.45
C GLN A 272 4.45 -18.24 -11.71
N SER A 273 3.60 -19.26 -11.53
CA SER A 273 2.78 -19.80 -12.60
C SER A 273 1.80 -18.75 -13.12
N ALA A 274 1.61 -18.70 -14.42
CA ALA A 274 0.58 -17.86 -15.03
C ALA A 274 -0.84 -18.45 -14.86
N GLY A 275 -0.94 -19.76 -14.58
CA GLY A 275 -2.21 -20.44 -14.35
C GLY A 275 -3.26 -20.10 -15.39
N ALA A 276 -4.45 -19.71 -14.95
CA ALA A 276 -5.56 -19.32 -15.82
C ALA A 276 -5.26 -18.08 -16.68
N CYS A 277 -4.24 -17.28 -16.35
CA CYS A 277 -3.83 -16.11 -17.13
C CYS A 277 -2.81 -16.42 -18.23
N ALA A 278 -2.38 -17.68 -18.40
CA ALA A 278 -1.32 -18.06 -19.33
C ALA A 278 -1.61 -17.72 -20.81
N SER A 279 -2.88 -17.68 -21.20
CA SER A 279 -3.32 -17.33 -22.55
C SER A 279 -3.74 -15.86 -22.70
N CYS A 280 -3.55 -15.03 -21.66
CA CYS A 280 -3.92 -13.63 -21.71
C CYS A 280 -2.80 -12.79 -22.33
N ASP A 281 -3.12 -12.02 -23.37
CA ASP A 281 -2.17 -11.15 -24.08
C ASP A 281 -1.54 -10.09 -23.16
N PHE A 282 -2.19 -9.74 -22.06
CA PHE A 282 -1.73 -8.76 -21.09
C PHE A 282 -0.98 -9.37 -19.90
N TYR A 283 -0.74 -10.68 -19.89
CA TYR A 283 -0.09 -11.33 -18.75
C TYR A 283 1.29 -10.74 -18.44
N ASP A 284 2.07 -10.42 -19.46
CA ASP A 284 3.41 -9.87 -19.26
C ASP A 284 3.41 -8.52 -18.53
N SER A 285 2.37 -7.73 -18.68
CA SER A 285 2.21 -6.43 -18.00
C SER A 285 1.49 -6.54 -16.65
N CYS A 286 0.50 -7.44 -16.53
CA CYS A 286 -0.37 -7.58 -15.36
C CYS A 286 0.15 -8.61 -14.34
N ARG A 287 0.74 -9.73 -14.84
CA ARG A 287 1.22 -10.84 -14.01
C ARG A 287 0.16 -11.43 -13.08
N GLY A 288 -1.12 -11.40 -13.49
CA GLY A 288 -2.24 -11.91 -12.70
C GLY A 288 -2.71 -11.01 -11.55
N GLY A 289 -2.14 -9.81 -11.42
CA GLY A 289 -2.61 -8.80 -10.48
C GLY A 289 -2.13 -8.95 -9.04
N CYS A 290 -2.94 -8.48 -8.09
CA CYS A 290 -2.59 -8.38 -6.68
C CYS A 290 -2.81 -9.70 -5.94
N MET A 291 -1.74 -10.26 -5.38
CA MET A 291 -1.77 -11.47 -4.54
C MET A 291 -2.76 -11.35 -3.37
N ALA A 292 -2.70 -10.26 -2.62
CA ALA A 292 -3.59 -10.04 -1.47
C ALA A 292 -5.06 -9.92 -1.91
N ALA A 293 -5.34 -9.23 -3.01
CA ALA A 293 -6.71 -9.10 -3.51
C ALA A 293 -7.29 -10.48 -3.90
N LYS A 294 -6.53 -11.31 -4.60
CA LYS A 294 -6.95 -12.70 -4.92
C LYS A 294 -7.21 -13.52 -3.69
N PHE A 295 -6.29 -13.52 -2.74
CA PHE A 295 -6.42 -14.28 -1.51
C PHE A 295 -7.69 -13.94 -0.73
N PHE A 296 -7.88 -12.64 -0.43
CA PHE A 296 -9.02 -12.20 0.40
C PHE A 296 -10.37 -12.27 -0.32
N THR A 297 -10.40 -12.41 -1.65
CA THR A 297 -11.62 -12.68 -2.41
C THR A 297 -11.86 -14.17 -2.68
N GLY A 298 -10.95 -15.05 -2.26
CA GLY A 298 -11.06 -16.50 -2.48
C GLY A 298 -10.59 -16.97 -3.85
N LEU A 299 -10.08 -16.10 -4.69
CA LEU A 299 -9.58 -16.47 -6.01
C LEU A 299 -8.26 -17.25 -5.95
N PRO A 300 -8.01 -18.14 -6.93
CA PRO A 300 -6.74 -18.86 -7.03
C PRO A 300 -5.54 -17.91 -7.12
N MET A 301 -4.43 -18.26 -6.47
CA MET A 301 -3.22 -17.43 -6.47
C MET A 301 -2.57 -17.33 -7.86
N ASP A 302 -2.73 -18.33 -8.69
CA ASP A 302 -2.32 -18.37 -10.11
C ASP A 302 -3.45 -17.94 -11.07
N GLY A 303 -4.50 -17.33 -10.55
CA GLY A 303 -5.64 -16.81 -11.30
C GLY A 303 -5.60 -15.30 -11.54
N PRO A 304 -6.67 -14.74 -12.11
CA PRO A 304 -6.80 -13.31 -12.35
C PRO A 304 -7.06 -12.53 -11.07
N ASP A 305 -6.74 -11.24 -11.12
CA ASP A 305 -7.15 -10.26 -10.10
C ASP A 305 -8.69 -10.18 -10.04
N PRO A 306 -9.32 -9.98 -8.86
CA PRO A 306 -10.77 -9.84 -8.77
C PRO A 306 -11.33 -8.68 -9.59
N GLU A 307 -10.56 -7.60 -9.77
CA GLU A 307 -10.93 -6.45 -10.60
C GLU A 307 -10.31 -6.53 -12.02
N CYS A 308 -10.00 -7.74 -12.50
CA CYS A 308 -9.46 -7.91 -13.86
C CYS A 308 -10.39 -7.29 -14.91
N VAL A 309 -9.89 -6.29 -15.63
CA VAL A 309 -10.68 -5.52 -16.61
C VAL A 309 -11.09 -6.33 -17.85
N GLN A 310 -10.56 -7.55 -18.02
CA GLN A 310 -11.04 -8.52 -18.99
C GLN A 310 -12.23 -9.34 -18.46
N GLY A 311 -12.71 -9.06 -17.25
CA GLY A 311 -13.85 -9.73 -16.63
C GLY A 311 -13.56 -11.13 -16.08
N TYR A 312 -12.34 -11.65 -16.18
CA TYR A 312 -12.04 -13.02 -15.74
C TYR A 312 -12.15 -13.20 -14.23
N GLY A 313 -11.73 -12.19 -13.43
CA GLY A 313 -11.84 -12.25 -11.97
C GLY A 313 -13.29 -12.19 -11.51
N GLU A 314 -14.06 -11.26 -12.06
CA GLU A 314 -15.47 -11.10 -11.74
C GLU A 314 -16.30 -12.31 -12.16
N GLY A 315 -15.98 -12.91 -13.31
CA GLY A 315 -16.60 -14.16 -13.79
C GLY A 315 -16.37 -15.32 -12.84
N LEU A 316 -15.18 -15.47 -12.26
CA LEU A 316 -14.88 -16.50 -11.27
C LEU A 316 -15.61 -16.25 -9.95
N LEU A 317 -15.64 -15.02 -9.45
CA LEU A 317 -16.39 -14.67 -8.24
C LEU A 317 -17.90 -14.91 -8.39
N ALA A 318 -18.47 -14.58 -9.55
CA ALA A 318 -19.87 -14.83 -9.86
C ALA A 318 -20.18 -16.35 -9.92
N ALA A 319 -19.28 -17.14 -10.48
CA ALA A 319 -19.43 -18.60 -10.50
C ALA A 319 -19.38 -19.22 -9.11
N GLU A 320 -18.51 -18.75 -8.23
CA GLU A 320 -18.47 -19.20 -6.82
C GLU A 320 -19.75 -18.84 -6.04
N ARG A 321 -20.26 -17.61 -6.27
CA ARG A 321 -21.51 -17.15 -5.62
C ARG A 321 -22.75 -17.90 -6.10
N SER A 322 -22.74 -18.47 -7.32
CA SER A 322 -23.84 -19.21 -7.91
C SER A 322 -23.91 -20.69 -7.47
N ILE A 323 -22.87 -21.19 -6.79
CA ILE A 323 -22.89 -22.53 -6.19
C ILE A 323 -23.77 -22.46 -4.94
N PRO A 324 -24.87 -23.26 -4.84
CA PRO A 324 -25.68 -23.29 -3.64
C PRO A 324 -24.80 -23.61 -2.43
N ASP A 325 -24.88 -22.77 -1.39
CA ASP A 325 -24.12 -22.96 -0.16
C ASP A 325 -24.34 -24.39 0.37
N PRO A 326 -23.34 -25.27 0.30
CA PRO A 326 -23.41 -26.53 1.01
C PRO A 326 -23.11 -26.23 2.47
N SER A 327 -24.09 -25.68 3.15
CA SER A 327 -24.04 -25.20 4.54
C SER A 327 -23.53 -26.21 5.58
N GLN A 328 -22.84 -27.26 5.14
CA GLN A 328 -22.39 -28.36 6.00
C GLN A 328 -21.08 -29.02 5.59
N ASP A 329 -20.37 -28.55 4.58
CA ASP A 329 -19.05 -29.10 4.24
C ASP A 329 -17.95 -28.29 4.92
N HIS A 330 -17.53 -28.73 6.08
CA HIS A 330 -16.45 -28.16 6.89
C HIS A 330 -15.05 -28.31 6.26
N THR A 331 -14.94 -28.85 5.07
CA THR A 331 -13.68 -29.08 4.34
C THR A 331 -13.39 -27.98 3.31
N ARG A 332 -14.31 -27.06 3.03
CA ARG A 332 -14.07 -25.93 2.12
C ARG A 332 -13.35 -24.79 2.82
N PRO A 333 -12.43 -24.10 2.14
CA PRO A 333 -11.90 -22.83 2.61
C PRO A 333 -13.08 -21.89 2.90
N MET A 334 -13.14 -21.36 4.08
CA MET A 334 -14.21 -20.46 4.50
C MET A 334 -14.28 -19.25 3.55
N GLY A 335 -15.48 -18.80 3.20
CA GLY A 335 -15.70 -17.65 2.33
C GLY A 335 -15.10 -16.35 2.89
N LEU A 336 -15.19 -15.26 2.12
CA LEU A 336 -14.65 -13.92 2.43
C LEU A 336 -14.75 -13.49 3.90
N ALA A 337 -15.85 -13.78 4.58
CA ALA A 337 -16.07 -13.42 5.98
C ALA A 337 -15.11 -14.10 6.96
N ALA A 338 -14.51 -15.21 6.57
CA ALA A 338 -13.62 -15.98 7.43
C ALA A 338 -12.14 -15.71 7.18
N ARG A 339 -11.83 -15.00 6.09
CA ARG A 339 -10.45 -14.56 5.76
C ARG A 339 -10.19 -13.12 6.20
N LYS A 340 -10.94 -12.62 7.20
CA LYS A 340 -10.70 -11.30 7.78
C LYS A 340 -9.35 -11.29 8.45
N GLN A 341 -8.63 -10.19 8.19
CA GLN A 341 -7.40 -9.92 8.93
C GLN A 341 -7.68 -9.83 10.44
N PRO A 342 -6.78 -10.33 11.30
CA PRO A 342 -6.88 -10.08 12.73
C PRO A 342 -6.93 -8.58 12.99
N THR A 343 -7.83 -8.15 13.87
CA THR A 343 -7.84 -6.78 14.38
C THR A 343 -6.59 -6.61 15.24
N GLY A 344 -5.61 -5.93 14.72
CA GLY A 344 -4.31 -5.77 15.36
C GLY A 344 -3.76 -4.35 15.27
N PRO A 345 -2.61 -4.15 15.86
CA PRO A 345 -1.97 -2.85 15.97
C PRO A 345 -1.39 -2.33 14.62
N VAL A 346 -0.90 -1.13 14.67
CA VAL A 346 -0.44 -0.29 13.55
C VAL A 346 0.81 -0.88 12.86
N PRO A 347 0.79 -1.18 11.57
CA PRO A 347 1.94 -1.78 10.89
C PRO A 347 3.04 -0.79 10.47
N LEU A 348 4.26 -1.27 10.45
CA LEU A 348 5.44 -0.62 9.85
C LEU A 348 5.70 -1.26 8.48
N THR A 349 5.54 -0.52 7.40
CA THR A 349 5.77 -1.03 6.04
C THR A 349 7.18 -0.71 5.59
N LEU A 350 7.93 -1.72 5.18
CA LEU A 350 9.25 -1.57 4.61
C LEU A 350 9.21 -1.67 3.09
N VAL A 351 9.90 -0.75 2.43
CA VAL A 351 10.11 -0.81 0.98
C VAL A 351 11.60 -0.87 0.72
N THR A 352 12.04 -1.97 0.11
CA THR A 352 13.42 -2.14 -0.33
C THR A 352 13.51 -1.86 -1.82
N THR A 353 14.50 -1.09 -2.25
CA THR A 353 14.83 -1.00 -3.68
C THR A 353 15.88 -2.05 -4.01
N PRO A 354 15.78 -2.73 -5.16
CA PRO A 354 16.83 -3.63 -5.58
C PRO A 354 18.15 -2.86 -5.72
N PRO A 355 19.30 -3.47 -5.35
CA PRO A 355 20.58 -2.83 -5.55
C PRO A 355 20.71 -2.44 -7.02
N ARG A 356 21.10 -1.18 -7.31
CA ARG A 356 21.51 -0.79 -8.65
C ARG A 356 22.62 -1.73 -9.06
N ARG A 357 22.46 -2.46 -10.17
CA ARG A 357 23.61 -3.13 -10.79
C ARG A 357 24.69 -2.07 -10.97
N PRO A 358 25.94 -2.30 -10.56
CA PRO A 358 26.99 -1.40 -10.90
C PRO A 358 26.98 -1.26 -12.43
N THR A 359 26.83 -0.05 -12.91
CA THR A 359 27.09 0.27 -14.31
C THR A 359 28.51 -0.22 -14.55
N SER A 360 28.65 -1.23 -15.41
CA SER A 360 29.96 -1.69 -15.85
C SER A 360 30.70 -0.48 -16.42
N LEU A 361 31.66 0.00 -15.67
CA LEU A 361 32.78 0.77 -16.20
C LEU A 361 33.55 -0.20 -17.13
N CYS A 362 33.23 -0.19 -18.39
CA CYS A 362 34.03 -0.76 -19.46
C CYS A 362 33.35 -0.37 -20.77
N ASP A 363 33.88 0.67 -21.39
CA ASP A 363 34.60 0.53 -22.66
C ASP A 363 35.29 1.85 -22.96
N GLU A 364 36.46 2.01 -22.37
CA GLU A 364 37.52 2.74 -23.04
C GLU A 364 38.29 1.73 -23.90
N SER A 365 37.99 1.68 -25.16
CA SER A 365 38.91 1.13 -26.16
C SER A 365 39.67 2.27 -26.79
N PRO A 366 41.00 2.21 -26.84
CA PRO A 366 41.82 3.25 -27.49
C PRO A 366 41.86 2.98 -29.00
N ILE A 367 41.60 3.97 -29.80
CA ILE A 367 42.44 4.45 -30.93
C ILE A 367 41.80 5.72 -31.46
#